data_3fa1d2bed93b51811e1bb3413b6d4bce
#
_entry.id   3fa1d2bed93b51811e1bb3413b6d4bce
#
_cell.length_a   1.000
_cell.length_b   1.000
_cell.length_c   1.000
_cell.angle_alpha   90.00
_cell.angle_beta   90.00
_cell.angle_gamma   90.00
#
_symmetry.space_group_name_H-M   'P 1'
#
loop_
_entity.id
_entity.type
_entity.pdbx_description
1 polymer ?
#
loop_
_entity_poly.entity_id
_entity_poly.type
_entity_poly.pdbx_seq_one_letter_code
_entity_poly.pdbx_strand_id
1 'polypeptide(L)'
;MLIGPEQPHEGMSAMLRVLLLIALLVTSATMVDAQNAPKATLYKAPQCSCCEGYAAYLRENGFEVDVRPTHELAEISRKAGVPERLQGCHTMFVDGYVVDGHVPVNVVRRLLAEKPAIAGITLPGMPMGSPGMVGKKTERFTI
;
A
#
# COMPACT_ATOMS: atom_id res chain seq x y z
N MET A 1 -0.83 40.72 64.48
CA MET A 1 -0.25 39.54 63.79
C MET A 1 -0.96 39.40 62.44
N LEU A 2 -0.36 39.96 61.40
CA LEU A 2 -0.97 40.04 60.06
C LEU A 2 -0.27 39.00 59.17
N ILE A 3 -1.05 38.04 58.70
CA ILE A 3 -0.59 37.03 57.73
C ILE A 3 -0.80 37.58 56.33
N GLY A 4 0.28 37.83 55.60
CA GLY A 4 0.23 38.27 54.22
C GLY A 4 -0.07 37.10 53.27
N PRO A 5 -0.65 37.36 52.09
CA PRO A 5 -0.98 36.30 51.14
C PRO A 5 0.30 35.73 50.49
N GLU A 6 0.38 34.39 50.48
CA GLU A 6 1.40 33.66 49.75
C GLU A 6 1.22 33.91 48.24
N GLN A 7 2.29 34.34 47.59
CA GLN A 7 2.36 34.50 46.15
C GLN A 7 2.52 33.14 45.48
N PRO A 8 1.76 32.79 44.43
CA PRO A 8 1.98 31.56 43.68
C PRO A 8 3.24 31.71 42.83
N HIS A 9 4.04 30.64 42.84
CA HIS A 9 5.32 30.50 42.12
C HIS A 9 5.14 30.65 40.60
N GLU A 10 5.27 31.86 40.09
CA GLU A 10 5.50 32.12 38.65
C GLU A 10 6.96 31.79 38.32
N GLY A 11 7.28 30.52 38.10
CA GLY A 11 8.65 30.03 37.94
C GLY A 11 8.92 29.14 36.76
N MET A 12 8.09 29.14 35.74
CA MET A 12 8.45 28.45 34.50
C MET A 12 8.96 29.49 33.49
N SER A 13 10.29 29.48 33.27
CA SER A 13 10.99 30.37 32.33
C SER A 13 10.30 30.38 30.95
N ALA A 14 10.17 31.55 30.33
CA ALA A 14 9.60 31.69 28.98
C ALA A 14 10.27 30.74 27.96
N MET A 15 11.58 30.47 28.14
CA MET A 15 12.31 29.49 27.33
C MET A 15 11.76 28.07 27.48
N LEU A 16 11.41 27.65 28.69
CA LEU A 16 10.88 26.30 28.94
C LEU A 16 9.48 26.14 28.32
N ARG A 17 8.65 27.18 28.38
CA ARG A 17 7.32 27.20 27.71
C ARG A 17 7.45 27.10 26.18
N VAL A 18 8.39 27.81 25.58
CA VAL A 18 8.67 27.78 24.14
C VAL A 18 9.19 26.40 23.74
N LEU A 19 10.09 25.79 24.50
CA LEU A 19 10.60 24.43 24.24
C LEU A 19 9.52 23.36 24.33
N LEU A 20 8.60 23.46 25.30
CA LEU A 20 7.47 22.57 25.45
C LEU A 20 6.47 22.71 24.28
N LEU A 21 6.22 23.92 23.81
CA LEU A 21 5.34 24.16 22.65
C LEU A 21 5.97 23.63 21.34
N ILE A 22 7.28 23.79 21.15
CA ILE A 22 8.02 23.23 20.01
C ILE A 22 8.01 21.70 20.07
N ALA A 23 8.22 21.10 21.23
CA ALA A 23 8.16 19.65 21.42
C ALA A 23 6.76 19.09 21.09
N LEU A 24 5.69 19.80 21.46
CA LEU A 24 4.31 19.41 21.18
C LEU A 24 3.99 19.48 19.67
N LEU A 25 4.55 20.45 18.95
CA LEU A 25 4.37 20.62 17.51
C LEU A 25 5.11 19.55 16.69
N VAL A 26 6.28 19.08 17.16
CA VAL A 26 7.07 18.05 16.46
C VAL A 26 6.43 16.66 16.58
N THR A 27 5.73 16.36 17.67
CA THR A 27 5.08 15.06 17.88
C THR A 27 3.80 14.87 17.04
N SER A 28 3.24 15.91 16.47
CA SER A 28 2.00 15.85 15.67
C SER A 28 2.21 15.42 14.21
N ALA A 29 3.46 15.35 13.73
CA ALA A 29 3.74 15.18 12.30
C ALA A 29 3.83 13.72 11.84
N THR A 30 3.77 12.71 12.73
CA THR A 30 4.07 11.31 12.36
C THR A 30 2.85 10.38 12.30
N MET A 31 1.63 10.86 12.48
CA MET A 31 0.42 10.02 12.52
C MET A 31 -0.46 10.05 11.25
N VAL A 32 -0.01 10.69 10.15
CA VAL A 32 -0.90 10.96 8.99
C VAL A 32 -0.93 9.85 7.95
N ASP A 33 0.01 8.92 7.95
CA ASP A 33 0.16 7.99 6.80
C ASP A 33 -0.56 6.63 6.94
N ALA A 34 -0.91 6.21 8.15
CA ALA A 34 -1.53 4.89 8.38
C ALA A 34 -3.02 4.80 7.99
N GLN A 35 -3.71 5.92 7.81
CA GLN A 35 -5.16 5.94 7.54
C GLN A 35 -5.51 5.93 6.05
N ASN A 36 -4.54 6.09 5.14
CA ASN A 36 -4.73 6.16 3.70
C ASN A 36 -4.06 5.04 2.90
N ALA A 37 -3.68 3.93 3.53
CA ALA A 37 -3.14 2.79 2.82
C ALA A 37 -4.15 2.28 1.77
N PRO A 38 -3.76 2.16 0.48
CA PRO A 38 -4.65 1.62 -0.53
C PRO A 38 -5.05 0.19 -0.16
N LYS A 39 -6.36 -0.07 -0.10
CA LYS A 39 -6.92 -1.39 0.20
C LYS A 39 -7.05 -2.19 -1.08
N ALA A 40 -6.44 -3.37 -1.08
CA ALA A 40 -6.46 -4.28 -2.21
C ALA A 40 -7.01 -5.64 -1.80
N THR A 41 -7.85 -6.24 -2.65
CA THR A 41 -8.27 -7.63 -2.54
C THR A 41 -7.60 -8.43 -3.64
N LEU A 42 -6.81 -9.45 -3.27
CA LEU A 42 -6.01 -10.26 -4.18
C LEU A 42 -6.52 -11.70 -4.20
N TYR A 43 -7.12 -12.11 -5.32
CA TYR A 43 -7.56 -13.47 -5.57
C TYR A 43 -6.46 -14.27 -6.24
N LYS A 44 -6.14 -15.46 -5.72
CA LYS A 44 -5.08 -16.33 -6.23
C LYS A 44 -5.44 -17.81 -6.14
N ALA A 45 -4.78 -18.65 -6.94
CA ALA A 45 -4.87 -20.10 -6.74
C ALA A 45 -4.31 -20.47 -5.36
N PRO A 46 -4.91 -21.45 -4.63
CA PRO A 46 -4.49 -21.80 -3.28
C PRO A 46 -2.99 -22.15 -3.17
N GLN A 47 -2.42 -22.79 -4.16
CA GLN A 47 -1.03 -23.26 -4.19
C GLN A 47 -0.03 -22.22 -4.74
N CYS A 48 -0.47 -21.02 -5.12
CA CYS A 48 0.39 -19.99 -5.70
C CYS A 48 1.27 -19.33 -4.62
N SER A 49 2.50 -19.82 -4.44
CA SER A 49 3.45 -19.24 -3.47
C SER A 49 4.01 -17.89 -3.91
N CYS A 50 4.26 -17.69 -5.21
CA CYS A 50 4.74 -16.39 -5.72
C CYS A 50 3.71 -15.27 -5.50
N CYS A 51 2.41 -15.59 -5.49
CA CYS A 51 1.36 -14.62 -5.18
C CYS A 51 1.40 -14.16 -3.72
N GLU A 52 1.79 -15.04 -2.78
CA GLU A 52 2.05 -14.64 -1.40
C GLU A 52 3.24 -13.69 -1.32
N GLY A 53 4.31 -13.98 -2.06
CA GLY A 53 5.47 -13.07 -2.18
C GLY A 53 5.07 -11.71 -2.75
N TYR A 54 4.17 -11.67 -3.74
CA TYR A 54 3.65 -10.40 -4.27
C TYR A 54 2.79 -9.65 -3.25
N ALA A 55 1.92 -10.33 -2.52
CA ALA A 55 1.14 -9.72 -1.46
C ALA A 55 2.03 -9.14 -0.33
N ALA A 56 3.09 -9.86 0.06
CA ALA A 56 4.08 -9.38 1.02
C ALA A 56 4.79 -8.11 0.50
N TYR A 57 5.26 -8.14 -0.75
CA TYR A 57 5.87 -6.98 -1.41
C TYR A 57 4.96 -5.75 -1.43
N LEU A 58 3.67 -5.91 -1.72
CA LEU A 58 2.71 -4.80 -1.67
C LEU A 58 2.54 -4.25 -0.25
N ARG A 59 2.45 -5.13 0.76
CA ARG A 59 2.35 -4.72 2.18
C ARG A 59 3.59 -3.95 2.64
N GLU A 60 4.79 -4.41 2.28
CA GLU A 60 6.06 -3.71 2.52
C GLU A 60 6.10 -2.32 1.86
N ASN A 61 5.32 -2.15 0.80
CA ASN A 61 5.15 -0.88 0.09
C ASN A 61 3.89 -0.10 0.50
N GLY A 62 3.31 -0.37 1.68
CA GLY A 62 2.25 0.45 2.27
C GLY A 62 0.85 0.17 1.76
N PHE A 63 0.59 -0.99 1.13
CA PHE A 63 -0.76 -1.43 0.78
C PHE A 63 -1.35 -2.30 1.90
N GLU A 64 -2.65 -2.19 2.13
CA GLU A 64 -3.42 -3.16 2.90
C GLU A 64 -3.96 -4.23 1.95
N VAL A 65 -3.46 -5.48 2.05
CA VAL A 65 -3.80 -6.55 1.10
C VAL A 65 -4.55 -7.67 1.80
N ASP A 66 -5.80 -7.88 1.38
CA ASP A 66 -6.63 -9.04 1.71
C ASP A 66 -6.42 -10.14 0.66
N VAL A 67 -5.79 -11.25 1.04
CA VAL A 67 -5.50 -12.38 0.15
C VAL A 67 -6.61 -13.41 0.23
N ARG A 68 -7.20 -13.74 -0.92
CA ARG A 68 -8.32 -14.69 -1.05
C ARG A 68 -7.95 -15.87 -1.95
N PRO A 69 -7.53 -16.99 -1.39
CA PRO A 69 -7.31 -18.22 -2.16
C PRO A 69 -8.64 -18.72 -2.77
N THR A 70 -8.60 -19.11 -4.05
CA THR A 70 -9.78 -19.59 -4.77
C THR A 70 -9.41 -20.56 -5.88
N HIS A 71 -10.28 -21.52 -6.19
CA HIS A 71 -10.20 -22.38 -7.37
C HIS A 71 -10.88 -21.76 -8.61
N GLU A 72 -11.56 -20.62 -8.45
CA GLU A 72 -12.33 -19.95 -9.50
C GLU A 72 -11.58 -18.74 -10.10
N LEU A 73 -10.24 -18.69 -9.98
CA LEU A 73 -9.44 -17.54 -10.39
C LEU A 73 -9.71 -17.14 -11.85
N ALA A 74 -9.72 -18.11 -12.77
CA ALA A 74 -9.94 -17.85 -14.20
C ALA A 74 -11.32 -17.19 -14.46
N GLU A 75 -12.33 -17.57 -13.71
CA GLU A 75 -13.66 -16.97 -13.80
C GLU A 75 -13.68 -15.53 -13.25
N ILE A 76 -13.00 -15.30 -12.13
CA ILE A 76 -12.84 -13.98 -11.53
C ILE A 76 -12.12 -13.04 -12.49
N SER A 77 -10.99 -13.47 -13.06
CA SER A 77 -10.22 -12.69 -14.05
C SER A 77 -11.06 -12.35 -15.28
N ARG A 78 -11.80 -13.31 -15.81
CA ARG A 78 -12.68 -13.10 -16.96
C ARG A 78 -13.82 -12.11 -16.65
N LYS A 79 -14.50 -12.25 -15.49
CA LYS A 79 -15.53 -11.32 -15.04
C LYS A 79 -14.98 -9.92 -14.79
N ALA A 80 -13.71 -9.80 -14.39
CA ALA A 80 -13.00 -8.55 -14.24
C ALA A 80 -12.59 -7.91 -15.58
N GLY A 81 -12.86 -8.57 -16.71
CA GLY A 81 -12.54 -8.08 -18.06
C GLY A 81 -11.08 -8.33 -18.48
N VAL A 82 -10.33 -9.17 -17.78
CA VAL A 82 -8.95 -9.53 -18.16
C VAL A 82 -9.00 -10.56 -19.30
N PRO A 83 -8.52 -10.22 -20.51
CA PRO A 83 -8.46 -11.17 -21.61
C PRO A 83 -7.63 -12.40 -21.25
N GLU A 84 -8.04 -13.59 -21.67
CA GLU A 84 -7.40 -14.85 -21.28
C GLU A 84 -5.89 -14.85 -21.55
N ARG A 85 -5.45 -14.34 -22.71
CA ARG A 85 -4.03 -14.23 -23.07
C ARG A 85 -3.21 -13.27 -22.18
N LEU A 86 -3.87 -12.44 -21.39
CA LEU A 86 -3.25 -11.45 -20.48
C LEU A 86 -3.39 -11.81 -19.01
N GLN A 87 -4.06 -12.94 -18.69
CA GLN A 87 -4.23 -13.38 -17.31
C GLN A 87 -2.90 -13.85 -16.71
N GLY A 88 -2.66 -13.45 -15.47
CA GLY A 88 -1.54 -13.87 -14.65
C GLY A 88 -1.96 -14.94 -13.63
N CYS A 89 -1.16 -15.09 -12.58
CA CYS A 89 -1.39 -16.07 -11.51
C CYS A 89 -2.27 -15.56 -10.38
N HIS A 90 -2.69 -14.31 -10.43
CA HIS A 90 -3.64 -13.68 -9.50
C HIS A 90 -4.31 -12.48 -10.15
N THR A 91 -5.48 -12.12 -9.62
CA THR A 91 -6.22 -10.91 -9.99
C THR A 91 -6.47 -10.09 -8.73
N MET A 92 -6.05 -8.85 -8.74
CA MET A 92 -6.21 -7.91 -7.63
C MET A 92 -7.16 -6.78 -8.00
N PHE A 93 -7.98 -6.38 -7.04
CA PHE A 93 -8.86 -5.21 -7.13
C PHE A 93 -8.37 -4.15 -6.14
N VAL A 94 -8.18 -2.92 -6.61
CA VAL A 94 -7.73 -1.79 -5.82
C VAL A 94 -8.31 -0.49 -6.37
N ASP A 95 -8.98 0.30 -5.54
CA ASP A 95 -9.60 1.61 -5.90
C ASP A 95 -10.41 1.58 -7.22
N GLY A 96 -11.15 0.48 -7.46
CA GLY A 96 -11.96 0.28 -8.67
C GLY A 96 -11.20 -0.24 -9.89
N TYR A 97 -9.87 -0.35 -9.82
CA TYR A 97 -9.05 -0.92 -10.89
C TYR A 97 -8.79 -2.41 -10.71
N VAL A 98 -8.57 -3.08 -11.83
CA VAL A 98 -8.06 -4.45 -11.90
C VAL A 98 -6.55 -4.41 -12.13
N VAL A 99 -5.80 -5.12 -11.30
CA VAL A 99 -4.35 -5.34 -11.48
C VAL A 99 -4.11 -6.83 -11.51
N ASP A 100 -3.66 -7.34 -12.66
CA ASP A 100 -3.47 -8.77 -12.87
C ASP A 100 -1.99 -9.09 -13.07
N GLY A 101 -1.49 -10.15 -12.39
CA GLY A 101 -0.08 -10.51 -12.39
C GLY A 101 0.81 -9.59 -11.52
N HIS A 102 2.11 -9.80 -11.57
CA HIS A 102 3.10 -9.23 -10.65
C HIS A 102 3.54 -7.81 -11.06
N VAL A 103 2.59 -6.89 -11.21
CA VAL A 103 2.84 -5.49 -11.61
C VAL A 103 3.66 -4.76 -10.54
N PRO A 104 4.78 -4.07 -10.92
CA PRO A 104 5.57 -3.31 -9.95
C PRO A 104 4.78 -2.21 -9.26
N VAL A 105 5.01 -2.02 -7.96
CA VAL A 105 4.24 -1.09 -7.10
C VAL A 105 4.27 0.36 -7.58
N ASN A 106 5.39 0.81 -8.19
CA ASN A 106 5.48 2.15 -8.75
C ASN A 106 4.49 2.37 -9.92
N VAL A 107 4.19 1.31 -10.69
CA VAL A 107 3.18 1.36 -11.76
C VAL A 107 1.77 1.36 -11.17
N VAL A 108 1.52 0.51 -10.14
CA VAL A 108 0.25 0.51 -9.42
C VAL A 108 -0.01 1.89 -8.78
N ARG A 109 0.99 2.47 -8.09
CA ARG A 109 0.87 3.81 -7.50
C ARG A 109 0.57 4.88 -8.56
N ARG A 110 1.21 4.80 -9.72
CA ARG A 110 0.94 5.72 -10.84
C ARG A 110 -0.50 5.59 -11.32
N LEU A 111 -1.00 4.35 -11.50
CA LEU A 111 -2.39 4.09 -11.85
C LEU A 111 -3.37 4.76 -10.86
N LEU A 112 -3.13 4.60 -9.54
CA LEU A 112 -3.97 5.16 -8.49
C LEU A 112 -3.88 6.70 -8.40
N ALA A 113 -2.74 7.28 -8.77
CA ALA A 113 -2.54 8.73 -8.75
C ALA A 113 -3.12 9.42 -9.99
N GLU A 114 -2.89 8.86 -11.18
CA GLU A 114 -3.33 9.43 -12.45
C GLU A 114 -4.81 9.16 -12.75
N LYS A 115 -5.38 8.11 -12.18
CA LYS A 115 -6.79 7.69 -12.35
C LYS A 115 -7.27 7.71 -13.81
N PRO A 116 -6.54 7.06 -14.74
CA PRO A 116 -6.93 7.04 -16.13
C PRO A 116 -8.26 6.30 -16.34
N ALA A 117 -8.97 6.64 -17.42
CA ALA A 117 -10.25 6.00 -17.78
C ALA A 117 -10.04 4.62 -18.43
N ILE A 118 -9.42 3.68 -17.70
CA ILE A 118 -9.19 2.28 -18.09
C ILE A 118 -9.72 1.33 -17.04
N ALA A 119 -9.99 0.09 -17.38
CA ALA A 119 -10.46 -0.92 -16.42
C ALA A 119 -9.33 -1.41 -15.48
N GLY A 120 -8.08 -1.44 -15.95
CA GLY A 120 -6.95 -1.94 -15.18
C GLY A 120 -5.70 -2.14 -16.01
N ILE A 121 -4.71 -2.80 -15.41
CA ILE A 121 -3.40 -3.11 -15.99
C ILE A 121 -3.03 -4.56 -15.71
N THR A 122 -2.20 -5.15 -16.56
CA THR A 122 -1.72 -6.52 -16.38
C THR A 122 -0.24 -6.64 -16.71
N LEU A 123 0.47 -7.54 -16.00
CA LEU A 123 1.79 -8.03 -16.36
C LEU A 123 1.67 -9.54 -16.63
N PRO A 124 1.38 -9.94 -17.88
CA PRO A 124 1.19 -11.35 -18.23
C PRO A 124 2.50 -12.13 -18.22
N GLY A 125 2.41 -13.47 -18.14
CA GLY A 125 3.54 -14.38 -18.35
C GLY A 125 4.52 -14.48 -17.17
N MET A 126 4.26 -13.85 -16.05
CA MET A 126 5.09 -13.94 -14.83
C MET A 126 6.61 -13.83 -15.09
N PRO A 127 7.08 -12.71 -15.70
CA PRO A 127 8.48 -12.60 -16.08
C PRO A 127 9.40 -12.65 -14.86
N MET A 128 10.57 -13.28 -15.04
CA MET A 128 11.56 -13.40 -13.98
C MET A 128 11.99 -12.03 -13.45
N GLY A 129 12.17 -11.94 -12.12
CA GLY A 129 12.52 -10.68 -11.46
C GLY A 129 11.39 -9.67 -11.35
N SER A 130 10.15 -10.05 -11.68
CA SER A 130 8.98 -9.28 -11.27
C SER A 130 8.75 -9.43 -9.75
N PRO A 131 8.09 -8.47 -9.09
CA PRO A 131 7.89 -8.48 -7.64
C PRO A 131 7.30 -9.80 -7.13
N GLY A 132 7.85 -10.37 -6.06
CA GLY A 132 7.43 -11.67 -5.53
C GLY A 132 7.89 -12.89 -6.33
N MET A 133 8.57 -12.69 -7.46
CA MET A 133 9.18 -13.76 -8.25
C MET A 133 10.68 -13.88 -7.97
N VAL A 134 11.20 -15.08 -8.11
CA VAL A 134 12.67 -15.33 -8.07
C VAL A 134 13.35 -14.85 -9.33
N GLY A 135 14.69 -14.70 -9.26
CA GLY A 135 15.52 -14.34 -10.41
C GLY A 135 15.77 -12.85 -10.54
N LYS A 136 16.55 -12.49 -11.57
CA LYS A 136 16.87 -11.09 -11.86
C LYS A 136 16.06 -10.60 -13.05
N LYS A 137 15.64 -9.34 -12.98
CA LYS A 137 15.03 -8.65 -14.13
C LYS A 137 16.08 -8.49 -15.22
N THR A 138 15.83 -9.07 -16.40
CA THR A 138 16.72 -9.04 -17.56
C THR A 138 16.25 -8.08 -18.66
N GLU A 139 14.96 -7.73 -18.66
CA GLU A 139 14.35 -6.89 -19.69
C GLU A 139 13.27 -5.98 -19.11
N ARG A 140 12.76 -5.05 -19.91
CA ARG A 140 11.65 -4.19 -19.52
C ARG A 140 10.35 -5.01 -19.47
N PHE A 141 9.54 -4.76 -18.45
CA PHE A 141 8.20 -5.33 -18.37
C PHE A 141 7.26 -4.57 -19.32
N THR A 142 6.43 -5.30 -20.05
CA THR A 142 5.31 -4.75 -20.80
C THR A 142 4.04 -4.88 -19.97
N ILE A 143 3.45 -3.73 -19.66
CA ILE A 143 2.25 -3.61 -18.82
C ILE A 143 1.19 -2.88 -19.63
#